data_6b09b9f061fd4d6c3c419fe400b5e4d1
#
_entry.id   6b09b9f061fd4d6c3c419fe400b5e4d1
#
_cell.length_a   1.000
_cell.length_b   1.000
_cell.length_c   1.000
_cell.angle_alpha   90.00
_cell.angle_beta   90.00
_cell.angle_gamma   90.00
#
_symmetry.space_group_name_H-M   'P 1'
#
loop_
_entity.id
_entity.type
_entity.pdbx_description
1 polymer ?
#
loop_
_entity_poly.entity_id
_entity_poly.type
_entity_poly.pdbx_seq_one_letter_code
_entity_poly.pdbx_strand_id
1 'polypeptide(L)'
;MVNFQTSVQVVNAIRFGSAKIEVGETTGNLVNLGVAQDVEFSEEFTPIVLKPDNAPEIPVGVREHYATAKFNLWEVDLSNLNLIRGGMDTFSTVAGTPVSVTNELVKLDGTTMVRLANRSGNGAEPATITVKDSANATAARNIDYIIGLDSGGWPVIGRIEGSPVITSGELVKVSYTYTPRASVKLSTGGKNTISPRVVRLTNTNSAGKIFQITIYAALNQGGIELKLPGDDSEDPAVVPIELKGSVDSARTAGDRLFEILDEQGA
;
A
#
# COMPACT_ATOMS: atom_id res chain seq x y z
N MET A 1 -31.74 -12.17 53.65
CA MET A 1 -30.88 -11.62 52.59
C MET A 1 -31.39 -12.12 51.26
N VAL A 2 -31.90 -11.25 50.42
CA VAL A 2 -32.33 -11.61 49.07
C VAL A 2 -31.06 -11.70 48.25
N ASN A 3 -30.72 -12.93 47.81
CA ASN A 3 -29.59 -13.14 46.91
C ASN A 3 -30.03 -12.71 45.53
N PHE A 4 -29.66 -11.51 45.09
CA PHE A 4 -29.77 -11.12 43.68
C PHE A 4 -28.72 -11.91 42.89
N GLN A 5 -29.05 -13.10 42.43
CA GLN A 5 -28.31 -13.73 41.39
C GLN A 5 -28.50 -12.90 40.10
N THR A 6 -27.49 -12.15 39.75
CA THR A 6 -27.36 -11.63 38.40
C THR A 6 -27.40 -12.82 37.45
N SER A 7 -28.14 -12.67 36.33
CA SER A 7 -28.32 -13.66 35.27
C SER A 7 -27.01 -14.41 34.95
N VAL A 8 -27.16 -15.69 34.58
CA VAL A 8 -26.06 -16.57 34.18
C VAL A 8 -25.18 -15.84 33.17
N GLN A 9 -23.94 -15.57 33.58
CA GLN A 9 -22.97 -14.95 32.67
C GLN A 9 -22.57 -15.99 31.64
N VAL A 10 -22.81 -15.68 30.35
CA VAL A 10 -22.33 -16.50 29.24
C VAL A 10 -20.88 -16.05 28.96
N VAL A 11 -19.93 -16.65 29.66
CA VAL A 11 -18.50 -16.30 29.55
C VAL A 11 -18.02 -16.38 28.10
N ASN A 12 -18.54 -17.30 27.31
CA ASN A 12 -18.21 -17.46 25.90
C ASN A 12 -18.69 -16.29 25.00
N ALA A 13 -19.63 -15.48 25.49
CA ALA A 13 -20.08 -14.26 24.78
C ALA A 13 -19.16 -13.08 25.01
N ILE A 14 -18.22 -13.17 25.98
CA ILE A 14 -17.19 -12.16 26.21
C ILE A 14 -16.08 -12.37 25.17
N ARG A 15 -15.78 -11.32 24.42
CA ARG A 15 -14.78 -11.37 23.36
C ARG A 15 -13.55 -10.56 23.75
N PHE A 16 -12.39 -11.15 23.52
CA PHE A 16 -11.08 -10.54 23.78
C PHE A 16 -10.27 -10.49 22.49
N GLY A 17 -9.36 -9.55 22.43
CA GLY A 17 -8.44 -9.38 21.31
C GLY A 17 -9.03 -8.57 20.14
N SER A 18 -8.17 -8.28 19.19
CA SER A 18 -8.50 -7.54 17.99
C SER A 18 -9.22 -8.41 16.96
N ALA A 19 -9.70 -7.79 15.88
CA ALA A 19 -10.28 -8.50 14.75
C ALA A 19 -9.25 -8.70 13.64
N LYS A 20 -9.32 -9.84 12.94
CA LYS A 20 -8.70 -10.02 11.63
C LYS A 20 -9.45 -9.14 10.64
N ILE A 21 -8.73 -8.38 9.82
CA ILE A 21 -9.29 -7.48 8.84
C ILE A 21 -9.00 -8.01 7.45
N GLU A 22 -10.04 -8.19 6.67
CA GLU A 22 -9.97 -8.63 5.28
C GLU A 22 -10.70 -7.63 4.38
N VAL A 23 -10.10 -7.30 3.24
CA VAL A 23 -10.68 -6.37 2.25
C VAL A 23 -10.60 -7.00 0.87
N GLY A 24 -11.60 -6.76 0.04
CA GLY A 24 -11.62 -7.29 -1.32
C GLY A 24 -12.66 -6.63 -2.22
N GLU A 25 -12.72 -7.05 -3.46
CA GLU A 25 -13.72 -6.57 -4.42
C GLU A 25 -15.08 -7.26 -4.22
N THR A 26 -15.05 -8.48 -3.75
CA THR A 26 -16.23 -9.30 -3.47
C THR A 26 -16.02 -10.10 -2.19
N THR A 27 -17.11 -10.64 -1.62
CA THR A 27 -17.06 -11.51 -0.43
C THR A 27 -16.27 -12.81 -0.64
N GLY A 28 -16.05 -13.21 -1.90
CA GLY A 28 -15.28 -14.42 -2.25
C GLY A 28 -13.79 -14.18 -2.52
N ASN A 29 -13.36 -12.91 -2.62
CA ASN A 29 -11.98 -12.56 -2.91
C ASN A 29 -11.47 -11.52 -1.90
N LEU A 30 -11.29 -11.97 -0.67
CA LEU A 30 -10.84 -11.14 0.44
C LEU A 30 -9.36 -11.38 0.74
N VAL A 31 -8.61 -10.32 0.94
CA VAL A 31 -7.18 -10.32 1.30
C VAL A 31 -7.05 -9.85 2.73
N ASN A 32 -6.32 -10.60 3.54
CA ASN A 32 -5.97 -10.19 4.90
C ASN A 32 -4.98 -9.02 4.86
N LEU A 33 -5.28 -7.95 5.57
CA LEU A 33 -4.45 -6.73 5.59
C LEU A 33 -3.23 -6.82 6.51
N GLY A 34 -3.06 -7.92 7.25
CA GLY A 34 -1.96 -8.12 8.19
C GLY A 34 -2.28 -7.63 9.61
N VAL A 35 -1.26 -7.15 10.31
CA VAL A 35 -1.39 -6.74 11.73
C VAL A 35 -2.04 -5.36 11.82
N ALA A 36 -3.08 -5.28 12.64
CA ALA A 36 -3.80 -4.04 12.91
C ALA A 36 -4.11 -3.88 14.41
N GLN A 37 -4.27 -2.64 14.82
CA GLN A 37 -4.64 -2.23 16.18
C GLN A 37 -5.84 -1.30 16.15
N ASP A 38 -6.51 -1.14 17.30
CA ASP A 38 -7.62 -0.21 17.51
C ASP A 38 -8.77 -0.42 16.50
N VAL A 39 -9.14 -1.68 16.27
CA VAL A 39 -10.21 -2.04 15.33
C VAL A 39 -11.55 -1.68 15.92
N GLU A 40 -12.23 -0.74 15.28
CA GLU A 40 -13.54 -0.23 15.68
C GLU A 40 -14.55 -0.42 14.55
N PHE A 41 -15.77 -0.81 14.91
CA PHE A 41 -16.93 -0.80 14.02
C PHE A 41 -18.01 0.06 14.64
N SER A 42 -18.61 0.95 13.85
CA SER A 42 -19.76 1.75 14.25
C SER A 42 -20.82 1.78 13.15
N GLU A 43 -22.06 1.87 13.55
CA GLU A 43 -23.23 2.10 12.70
C GLU A 43 -23.84 3.43 13.08
N GLU A 44 -24.19 4.23 12.09
CA GLU A 44 -24.86 5.52 12.28
C GLU A 44 -26.06 5.64 11.35
N PHE A 45 -27.16 6.17 11.88
CA PHE A 45 -28.33 6.52 11.10
C PHE A 45 -29.04 7.76 11.66
N THR A 46 -29.72 8.49 10.80
CA THR A 46 -30.51 9.67 11.17
C THR A 46 -32.00 9.36 10.98
N PRO A 47 -32.82 9.28 12.05
CA PRO A 47 -34.24 9.07 11.90
C PRO A 47 -34.93 10.31 11.30
N ILE A 48 -35.92 10.10 10.45
CA ILE A 48 -36.84 11.14 9.98
C ILE A 48 -38.07 11.10 10.89
N VAL A 49 -38.34 12.22 11.55
CA VAL A 49 -39.43 12.35 12.50
C VAL A 49 -40.35 13.49 12.06
N LEU A 50 -41.63 13.21 11.94
CA LEU A 50 -42.66 14.25 11.77
C LEU A 50 -43.03 14.81 13.14
N LYS A 51 -43.11 16.12 13.24
CA LYS A 51 -43.49 16.83 14.47
C LYS A 51 -44.82 17.61 14.24
N PRO A 52 -45.96 16.94 14.37
CA PRO A 52 -47.25 17.62 14.29
C PRO A 52 -47.50 18.48 15.54
N ASP A 53 -48.17 19.63 15.38
CA ASP A 53 -48.42 20.60 16.47
C ASP A 53 -49.34 20.03 17.55
N ASN A 54 -50.16 19.06 17.21
CA ASN A 54 -51.24 18.52 18.08
C ASN A 54 -51.11 17.05 18.44
N ALA A 55 -49.97 16.42 18.18
CA ALA A 55 -49.69 15.02 18.47
C ALA A 55 -48.23 14.78 18.81
N PRO A 56 -47.86 13.63 19.44
CA PRO A 56 -46.50 13.22 19.67
C PRO A 56 -45.74 13.09 18.35
N GLU A 57 -44.41 13.18 18.43
CA GLU A 57 -43.49 12.93 17.30
C GLU A 57 -43.71 11.53 16.71
N ILE A 58 -43.77 11.45 15.38
CA ILE A 58 -44.02 10.22 14.63
C ILE A 58 -42.77 9.88 13.81
N PRO A 59 -42.01 8.80 14.11
CA PRO A 59 -40.91 8.34 13.27
C PRO A 59 -41.45 7.76 11.96
N VAL A 60 -40.96 8.23 10.83
CA VAL A 60 -41.45 7.83 9.49
C VAL A 60 -40.43 7.15 8.62
N GLY A 61 -39.14 7.19 9.02
CA GLY A 61 -38.08 6.57 8.23
C GLY A 61 -36.69 6.87 8.74
N VAL A 62 -35.70 6.48 7.94
CA VAL A 62 -34.27 6.72 8.19
C VAL A 62 -33.70 7.47 7.00
N ARG A 63 -32.97 8.55 7.28
CA ARG A 63 -32.14 9.28 6.35
C ARG A 63 -30.69 9.04 6.76
N GLU A 64 -29.77 8.88 5.85
CA GLU A 64 -28.36 8.63 6.12
C GLU A 64 -28.16 7.41 7.05
N HIS A 65 -27.93 6.29 6.43
CA HIS A 65 -27.61 5.05 7.12
C HIS A 65 -26.28 4.53 6.56
N TYR A 66 -25.27 4.45 7.41
CA TYR A 66 -23.94 4.00 7.03
C TYR A 66 -23.24 3.29 8.19
N ALA A 67 -22.24 2.50 7.85
CA ALA A 67 -21.37 1.81 8.78
C ALA A 67 -19.93 2.28 8.58
N THR A 68 -19.14 2.31 9.65
CA THR A 68 -17.74 2.71 9.58
C THR A 68 -16.87 1.66 10.24
N ALA A 69 -15.78 1.30 9.58
CA ALA A 69 -14.69 0.50 10.14
C ALA A 69 -13.44 1.37 10.23
N LYS A 70 -12.85 1.46 11.44
CA LYS A 70 -11.60 2.20 11.70
C LYS A 70 -10.57 1.26 12.28
N PHE A 71 -9.33 1.41 11.87
CA PHE A 71 -8.21 0.63 12.40
C PHE A 71 -6.87 1.27 12.03
N ASN A 72 -5.84 0.90 12.77
CA ASN A 72 -4.46 1.30 12.51
C ASN A 72 -3.69 0.10 11.97
N LEU A 73 -3.21 0.16 10.72
CA LEU A 73 -2.33 -0.85 10.15
C LEU A 73 -0.89 -0.63 10.61
N TRP A 74 -0.25 -1.70 11.09
CA TRP A 74 1.18 -1.71 11.41
C TRP A 74 2.01 -2.19 10.23
N GLU A 75 1.45 -3.04 9.38
CA GLU A 75 2.10 -3.49 8.16
C GLU A 75 1.81 -2.51 7.01
N VAL A 76 2.85 -1.79 6.58
CA VAL A 76 2.75 -0.86 5.45
C VAL A 76 3.05 -1.61 4.16
N ASP A 77 2.05 -2.32 3.63
CA ASP A 77 2.12 -2.97 2.32
C ASP A 77 1.40 -2.11 1.26
N LEU A 78 2.13 -1.73 0.21
CA LEU A 78 1.59 -0.89 -0.85
C LEU A 78 0.50 -1.60 -1.67
N SER A 79 0.49 -2.93 -1.75
CA SER A 79 -0.58 -3.68 -2.43
C SER A 79 -1.87 -3.63 -1.63
N ASN A 80 -1.79 -3.77 -0.31
CA ASN A 80 -2.93 -3.63 0.60
C ASN A 80 -3.48 -2.20 0.59
N LEU A 81 -2.61 -1.19 0.59
CA LEU A 81 -3.02 0.21 0.47
C LEU A 81 -3.74 0.48 -0.86
N ASN A 82 -3.22 -0.03 -1.98
CA ASN A 82 -3.88 0.09 -3.29
C ASN A 82 -5.28 -0.57 -3.29
N LEU A 83 -5.40 -1.74 -2.65
CA LEU A 83 -6.68 -2.45 -2.53
C LEU A 83 -7.72 -1.63 -1.75
N ILE A 84 -7.34 -1.12 -0.58
CA ILE A 84 -8.19 -0.29 0.29
C ILE A 84 -8.65 0.98 -0.42
N ARG A 85 -7.79 1.57 -1.24
CA ARG A 85 -8.07 2.82 -1.97
C ARG A 85 -8.93 2.64 -3.22
N GLY A 86 -9.44 1.44 -3.47
CA GLY A 86 -10.47 1.19 -4.48
C GLY A 86 -10.06 1.53 -5.91
N GLY A 87 -8.79 1.38 -6.28
CA GLY A 87 -8.30 1.63 -7.64
C GLY A 87 -8.04 3.10 -7.98
N MET A 88 -8.07 4.01 -6.99
CA MET A 88 -7.71 5.42 -7.13
C MET A 88 -6.25 5.61 -7.56
N ASP A 89 -5.40 4.66 -7.26
CA ASP A 89 -3.96 4.70 -7.51
C ASP A 89 -3.56 3.90 -8.75
N THR A 90 -2.31 4.09 -9.17
CA THR A 90 -1.63 3.23 -10.12
C THR A 90 -0.57 2.43 -9.38
N PHE A 91 -0.78 1.12 -9.30
CA PHE A 91 0.14 0.17 -8.69
C PHE A 91 1.01 -0.47 -9.79
N SER A 92 2.31 -0.48 -9.60
CA SER A 92 3.24 -1.11 -10.52
C SER A 92 4.35 -1.84 -9.78
N THR A 93 4.84 -2.91 -10.40
CA THR A 93 5.97 -3.69 -9.88
C THR A 93 7.16 -3.55 -10.83
N VAL A 94 8.35 -3.38 -10.26
CA VAL A 94 9.61 -3.47 -10.99
C VAL A 94 10.21 -4.82 -10.68
N ALA A 95 10.32 -5.68 -11.67
CA ALA A 95 10.99 -6.95 -11.53
C ALA A 95 12.50 -6.71 -11.38
N GLY A 96 13.15 -7.46 -10.49
CA GLY A 96 14.61 -7.46 -10.34
C GLY A 96 15.30 -8.24 -11.45
N THR A 97 14.92 -7.99 -12.72
CA THR A 97 15.49 -8.65 -13.91
C THR A 97 16.47 -7.73 -14.62
N PRO A 98 17.48 -8.27 -15.33
CA PRO A 98 18.44 -7.47 -16.06
C PRO A 98 17.77 -6.55 -17.09
N VAL A 99 18.19 -5.29 -17.11
CA VAL A 99 17.73 -4.23 -18.04
C VAL A 99 18.93 -3.74 -18.83
N SER A 100 18.82 -3.70 -20.15
CA SER A 100 19.86 -3.17 -21.03
C SER A 100 19.62 -1.67 -21.30
N VAL A 101 20.67 -0.89 -21.09
CA VAL A 101 20.77 0.52 -21.48
C VAL A 101 21.62 0.60 -22.72
N THR A 102 21.14 1.33 -23.73
CA THR A 102 21.85 1.46 -25.01
C THR A 102 22.18 2.94 -25.25
N ASN A 103 23.47 3.21 -25.48
CA ASN A 103 23.98 4.53 -25.88
C ASN A 103 23.62 5.66 -24.89
N GLU A 104 23.71 5.42 -23.58
CA GLU A 104 23.67 6.52 -22.60
C GLU A 104 24.79 7.52 -22.92
N LEU A 105 24.43 8.79 -23.10
CA LEU A 105 25.39 9.83 -23.40
C LEU A 105 26.02 10.35 -22.12
N VAL A 106 27.35 10.20 -22.02
CA VAL A 106 28.12 10.62 -20.86
C VAL A 106 29.25 11.53 -21.32
N LYS A 107 29.33 12.72 -20.75
CA LYS A 107 30.45 13.64 -21.03
C LYS A 107 31.64 13.29 -20.12
N LEU A 108 32.77 12.92 -20.70
CA LEU A 108 34.00 12.61 -19.97
C LEU A 108 35.00 13.76 -20.10
N ASP A 109 35.18 14.53 -19.01
CA ASP A 109 36.04 15.69 -18.97
C ASP A 109 37.24 15.44 -18.03
N GLY A 110 38.44 15.60 -18.58
CA GLY A 110 39.69 15.30 -17.86
C GLY A 110 39.72 13.84 -17.38
N THR A 111 40.04 13.64 -16.11
CA THR A 111 40.03 12.34 -15.42
C THR A 111 38.90 12.23 -14.43
N THR A 112 37.90 13.12 -14.48
CA THR A 112 36.78 13.14 -13.54
C THR A 112 35.88 11.92 -13.76
N MET A 113 35.51 11.26 -12.65
CA MET A 113 34.54 10.16 -12.67
C MET A 113 33.12 10.69 -12.76
N VAL A 114 32.36 10.22 -13.73
CA VAL A 114 30.98 10.62 -13.99
C VAL A 114 30.06 9.44 -13.67
N ARG A 115 28.98 9.69 -12.94
CA ARG A 115 28.00 8.68 -12.55
C ARG A 115 27.11 8.30 -13.74
N LEU A 116 26.86 7.00 -13.93
CA LEU A 116 25.88 6.51 -14.88
C LEU A 116 24.45 6.65 -14.29
N ALA A 117 23.46 6.71 -15.18
CA ALA A 117 22.07 6.96 -14.79
C ALA A 117 21.41 5.83 -13.98
N ASN A 118 21.91 4.61 -14.11
CA ASN A 118 21.29 3.44 -13.48
C ASN A 118 22.32 2.63 -12.68
N ARG A 119 21.87 2.06 -11.56
CA ARG A 119 22.69 1.16 -10.72
C ARG A 119 22.03 -0.19 -10.54
N SER A 120 22.83 -1.22 -10.33
CA SER A 120 22.35 -2.52 -9.88
C SER A 120 21.85 -2.47 -8.43
N GLY A 121 20.78 -3.18 -8.13
CA GLY A 121 20.15 -3.22 -6.80
C GLY A 121 21.05 -3.82 -5.71
N ASN A 122 22.02 -4.66 -6.09
CA ASN A 122 23.03 -5.23 -5.19
C ASN A 122 24.31 -4.37 -5.08
N GLY A 123 24.36 -3.20 -5.73
CA GLY A 123 25.54 -2.34 -5.75
C GLY A 123 26.73 -2.91 -6.54
N ALA A 124 26.52 -3.88 -7.41
CA ALA A 124 27.56 -4.40 -8.26
C ALA A 124 27.76 -3.54 -9.52
N GLU A 125 28.96 -3.61 -10.11
CA GLU A 125 29.18 -3.01 -11.43
C GLU A 125 28.19 -3.60 -12.45
N PRO A 126 27.72 -2.76 -13.42
CA PRO A 126 26.91 -3.24 -14.53
C PRO A 126 27.65 -4.31 -15.33
N ALA A 127 26.92 -5.32 -15.79
CA ALA A 127 27.44 -6.33 -16.69
C ALA A 127 27.51 -5.80 -18.14
N THR A 128 28.35 -6.41 -18.95
CA THR A 128 28.42 -6.18 -20.42
C THR A 128 28.57 -4.72 -20.83
N ILE A 129 29.51 -4.00 -20.20
CA ILE A 129 29.76 -2.59 -20.50
C ILE A 129 30.50 -2.44 -21.83
N THR A 130 29.96 -1.62 -22.70
CA THR A 130 30.60 -1.19 -23.96
C THR A 130 30.59 0.32 -24.05
N VAL A 131 31.74 0.92 -24.29
CA VAL A 131 31.90 2.36 -24.47
C VAL A 131 32.36 2.65 -25.90
N LYS A 132 31.69 3.62 -26.52
CA LYS A 132 32.06 4.11 -27.85
C LYS A 132 32.25 5.62 -27.81
N ASP A 133 33.18 6.11 -28.55
CA ASP A 133 33.37 7.55 -28.77
C ASP A 133 32.21 8.17 -29.58
N SER A 134 32.28 9.46 -29.85
CA SER A 134 31.31 10.19 -30.67
C SER A 134 31.25 9.67 -32.12
N ALA A 135 32.36 9.15 -32.66
CA ALA A 135 32.45 8.56 -33.99
C ALA A 135 32.11 7.08 -34.07
N ASN A 136 31.66 6.47 -32.96
CA ASN A 136 31.34 5.05 -32.77
C ASN A 136 32.54 4.09 -32.76
N ALA A 137 33.77 4.56 -32.59
CA ALA A 137 34.89 3.69 -32.30
C ALA A 137 34.77 3.12 -30.90
N THR A 138 35.04 1.82 -30.75
CA THR A 138 34.92 1.13 -29.45
C THR A 138 36.15 1.41 -28.61
N ALA A 139 35.92 1.93 -27.40
CA ALA A 139 36.97 2.18 -26.42
C ALA A 139 37.26 0.92 -25.60
N ALA A 140 38.50 0.73 -25.19
CA ALA A 140 38.95 -0.39 -24.40
C ALA A 140 39.02 -0.06 -22.90
N ARG A 141 38.46 -0.93 -22.07
CA ARG A 141 38.52 -0.78 -20.62
C ARG A 141 39.97 -0.88 -20.12
N ASN A 142 40.33 -0.05 -19.15
CA ASN A 142 41.67 0.09 -18.57
C ASN A 142 42.76 0.62 -19.54
N ILE A 143 42.36 1.04 -20.73
CA ILE A 143 43.24 1.75 -21.71
C ILE A 143 42.66 3.12 -21.99
N ASP A 144 41.38 3.18 -22.37
CA ASP A 144 40.69 4.41 -22.74
C ASP A 144 39.82 4.94 -21.60
N TYR A 145 39.21 4.04 -20.81
CA TYR A 145 38.36 4.39 -19.67
C TYR A 145 38.51 3.42 -18.52
N ILE A 146 38.18 3.90 -17.34
CA ILE A 146 37.99 3.09 -16.13
C ILE A 146 36.54 3.15 -15.69
N ILE A 147 36.10 2.11 -15.00
CA ILE A 147 34.79 2.05 -14.36
C ILE A 147 34.95 1.53 -12.94
N GLY A 148 34.14 2.04 -12.03
CA GLY A 148 34.10 1.63 -10.63
C GLY A 148 32.76 1.95 -10.02
N LEU A 149 32.70 1.87 -8.71
CA LEU A 149 31.51 2.22 -7.92
C LEU A 149 31.85 3.37 -6.98
N ASP A 150 30.93 4.33 -6.83
CA ASP A 150 31.03 5.31 -5.77
C ASP A 150 30.60 4.74 -4.41
N SER A 151 30.70 5.52 -3.34
CA SER A 151 30.30 5.12 -1.97
C SER A 151 28.82 4.77 -1.83
N GLY A 152 27.96 5.22 -2.76
CA GLY A 152 26.54 4.90 -2.83
C GLY A 152 26.22 3.68 -3.69
N GLY A 153 27.24 2.98 -4.21
CA GLY A 153 27.06 1.82 -5.10
C GLY A 153 26.56 2.19 -6.51
N TRP A 154 26.77 3.45 -6.94
CA TRP A 154 26.49 3.88 -8.30
C TRP A 154 27.69 3.62 -9.19
N PRO A 155 27.50 3.10 -10.40
CA PRO A 155 28.59 2.97 -11.35
C PRO A 155 29.05 4.34 -11.80
N VAL A 156 30.36 4.53 -11.80
CA VAL A 156 31.03 5.73 -12.25
C VAL A 156 32.05 5.37 -13.33
N ILE A 157 32.12 6.18 -14.35
CA ILE A 157 33.05 6.00 -15.47
C ILE A 157 33.95 7.24 -15.60
N GLY A 158 35.20 7.02 -15.86
CA GLY A 158 36.18 8.09 -16.12
C GLY A 158 37.10 7.77 -17.30
N ARG A 159 37.54 8.82 -17.98
CA ARG A 159 38.51 8.72 -19.03
C ARG A 159 39.93 8.48 -18.45
N ILE A 160 40.73 7.71 -19.13
CA ILE A 160 42.18 7.60 -18.84
C ILE A 160 42.92 8.67 -19.64
N GLU A 161 43.82 9.38 -18.96
CA GLU A 161 44.64 10.39 -19.62
C GLU A 161 45.55 9.73 -20.68
N GLY A 162 45.65 10.37 -21.87
CA GLY A 162 46.35 9.79 -22.98
C GLY A 162 45.60 8.75 -23.79
N SER A 163 44.32 8.52 -23.52
CA SER A 163 43.47 7.63 -24.34
C SER A 163 43.54 7.99 -25.81
N PRO A 164 43.83 7.03 -26.69
CA PRO A 164 43.83 7.25 -28.12
C PRO A 164 42.44 7.36 -28.76
N VAL A 165 41.39 6.90 -28.06
CA VAL A 165 40.03 6.84 -28.59
C VAL A 165 39.15 7.95 -28.01
N ILE A 166 39.23 8.21 -26.71
CA ILE A 166 38.35 9.19 -26.03
C ILE A 166 39.15 10.49 -25.78
N THR A 167 38.67 11.61 -26.31
CA THR A 167 39.25 12.94 -26.05
C THR A 167 38.58 13.59 -24.82
N SER A 168 39.29 14.53 -24.16
CA SER A 168 38.73 15.25 -23.02
C SER A 168 37.56 16.13 -23.43
N GLY A 169 36.47 16.11 -22.66
CA GLY A 169 35.25 16.86 -22.94
C GLY A 169 34.30 16.19 -23.94
N GLU A 170 34.65 14.99 -24.41
CA GLU A 170 33.87 14.25 -25.40
C GLU A 170 32.60 13.61 -24.79
N LEU A 171 31.54 13.55 -25.60
CA LEU A 171 30.31 12.78 -25.30
C LEU A 171 30.49 11.33 -25.80
N VAL A 172 30.69 10.41 -24.89
CA VAL A 172 30.79 8.98 -25.20
C VAL A 172 29.39 8.31 -25.08
N LYS A 173 29.22 7.20 -25.79
CA LYS A 173 28.04 6.35 -25.76
C LYS A 173 28.33 5.13 -24.91
N VAL A 174 27.66 5.00 -23.77
CA VAL A 174 27.83 3.88 -22.84
C VAL A 174 26.64 2.96 -22.94
N SER A 175 26.89 1.70 -23.28
CA SER A 175 25.87 0.65 -23.28
C SER A 175 26.22 -0.37 -22.20
N TYR A 176 25.25 -0.75 -21.38
CA TYR A 176 25.48 -1.68 -20.26
C TYR A 176 24.18 -2.39 -19.84
N THR A 177 24.33 -3.47 -19.07
CA THR A 177 23.20 -4.16 -18.46
C THR A 177 23.31 -4.04 -16.94
N TYR A 178 22.22 -3.63 -16.31
CA TYR A 178 22.10 -3.59 -14.85
C TYR A 178 20.87 -4.36 -14.38
N THR A 179 20.89 -4.84 -13.13
CA THR A 179 19.75 -5.51 -12.53
C THR A 179 19.19 -4.62 -11.44
N PRO A 180 18.06 -3.93 -11.64
CA PRO A 180 17.46 -3.09 -10.62
C PRO A 180 17.02 -3.93 -9.43
N ARG A 181 16.86 -3.32 -8.25
CA ARG A 181 16.23 -3.99 -7.11
C ARG A 181 14.74 -4.16 -7.41
N ALA A 182 14.21 -5.37 -7.15
CA ALA A 182 12.77 -5.59 -7.18
C ALA A 182 12.08 -4.60 -6.22
N SER A 183 11.06 -3.94 -6.70
CA SER A 183 10.33 -2.94 -5.93
C SER A 183 8.88 -2.85 -6.37
N VAL A 184 8.04 -2.32 -5.50
CA VAL A 184 6.66 -1.95 -5.78
C VAL A 184 6.52 -0.44 -5.69
N LYS A 185 5.65 0.12 -6.52
CA LYS A 185 5.40 1.55 -6.59
C LYS A 185 3.90 1.80 -6.60
N LEU A 186 3.46 2.69 -5.74
CA LEU A 186 2.12 3.24 -5.72
C LEU A 186 2.18 4.72 -6.13
N SER A 187 1.46 5.08 -7.19
CA SER A 187 1.38 6.46 -7.68
C SER A 187 -0.07 6.91 -7.62
N THR A 188 -0.31 8.09 -7.05
CA THR A 188 -1.65 8.65 -6.88
C THR A 188 -1.82 9.97 -7.61
N GLY A 189 -3.07 10.30 -7.96
CA GLY A 189 -3.48 11.55 -8.57
C GLY A 189 -4.06 11.40 -9.98
N GLY A 190 -5.01 12.27 -10.32
CA GLY A 190 -5.64 12.35 -11.63
C GLY A 190 -6.75 11.34 -11.92
N LYS A 191 -6.98 10.34 -11.08
CA LYS A 191 -8.16 9.46 -11.15
C LYS A 191 -9.25 9.98 -10.24
N ASN A 192 -10.48 10.06 -10.76
CA ASN A 192 -11.64 10.61 -10.06
C ASN A 192 -12.66 9.54 -9.64
N THR A 193 -12.33 8.27 -9.83
CA THR A 193 -13.21 7.14 -9.51
C THR A 193 -12.61 6.29 -8.42
N ILE A 194 -13.44 5.94 -7.43
CA ILE A 194 -13.12 5.00 -6.36
C ILE A 194 -14.14 3.88 -6.42
N SER A 195 -13.69 2.64 -6.48
CA SER A 195 -14.56 1.47 -6.42
C SER A 195 -14.76 1.05 -4.96
N PRO A 196 -15.99 0.78 -4.52
CA PRO A 196 -16.23 0.28 -3.18
C PRO A 196 -15.56 -1.10 -2.98
N ARG A 197 -15.27 -1.41 -1.72
CA ARG A 197 -14.66 -2.67 -1.29
C ARG A 197 -15.54 -3.35 -0.26
N VAL A 198 -15.52 -4.67 -0.25
CA VAL A 198 -16.04 -5.46 0.85
C VAL A 198 -15.02 -5.45 1.97
N VAL A 199 -15.47 -5.18 3.19
CA VAL A 199 -14.64 -5.22 4.41
C VAL A 199 -15.21 -6.27 5.35
N ARG A 200 -14.35 -7.15 5.84
CA ARG A 200 -14.73 -8.19 6.81
C ARG A 200 -13.85 -8.09 8.05
N LEU A 201 -14.49 -7.95 9.19
CA LEU A 201 -13.86 -7.96 10.51
C LEU A 201 -14.24 -9.29 11.18
N THR A 202 -13.25 -10.10 11.55
CA THR A 202 -13.49 -11.39 12.20
C THR A 202 -12.75 -11.46 13.53
N ASN A 203 -13.47 -11.64 14.61
CA ASN A 203 -12.93 -11.93 15.93
C ASN A 203 -13.25 -13.39 16.30
N THR A 204 -12.25 -14.13 16.76
CA THR A 204 -12.39 -15.54 17.17
C THR A 204 -12.15 -15.65 18.66
N ASN A 205 -13.08 -16.24 19.40
CA ASN A 205 -12.90 -16.46 20.82
C ASN A 205 -12.03 -17.68 21.14
N SER A 206 -11.76 -17.90 22.43
CA SER A 206 -10.96 -19.03 22.91
C SER A 206 -11.55 -20.41 22.60
N ALA A 207 -12.86 -20.49 22.33
CA ALA A 207 -13.56 -21.72 21.94
C ALA A 207 -13.60 -21.94 20.41
N GLY A 208 -12.92 -21.08 19.63
CA GLY A 208 -12.88 -21.13 18.17
C GLY A 208 -14.14 -20.61 17.48
N LYS A 209 -15.09 -20.01 18.22
CA LYS A 209 -16.32 -19.44 17.66
C LYS A 209 -16.07 -18.06 17.10
N ILE A 210 -16.57 -17.79 15.91
CA ILE A 210 -16.38 -16.51 15.23
C ILE A 210 -17.51 -15.52 15.52
N PHE A 211 -17.10 -14.26 15.53
CA PHE A 211 -17.99 -13.10 15.39
C PHE A 211 -17.48 -12.32 14.19
N GLN A 212 -18.31 -12.15 13.20
CA GLN A 212 -17.90 -11.57 11.93
C GLN A 212 -18.83 -10.43 11.55
N ILE A 213 -18.25 -9.32 11.13
CA ILE A 213 -18.96 -8.18 10.54
C ILE A 213 -18.51 -8.05 9.12
N THR A 214 -19.44 -8.03 8.16
CA THR A 214 -19.13 -7.83 6.74
C THR A 214 -19.84 -6.59 6.23
N ILE A 215 -19.08 -5.55 5.84
CA ILE A 215 -19.58 -4.33 5.17
C ILE A 215 -19.45 -4.56 3.67
N TYR A 216 -20.54 -4.40 2.91
CA TYR A 216 -20.55 -4.82 1.50
C TYR A 216 -19.99 -3.80 0.52
N ALA A 217 -20.14 -2.50 0.80
CA ALA A 217 -19.71 -1.44 -0.10
C ALA A 217 -19.04 -0.29 0.67
N ALA A 218 -17.80 -0.49 1.10
CA ALA A 218 -17.03 0.47 1.86
C ALA A 218 -16.08 1.28 0.96
N LEU A 219 -15.99 2.57 1.22
CA LEU A 219 -15.06 3.50 0.57
C LEU A 219 -14.09 4.06 1.60
N ASN A 220 -12.83 4.16 1.23
CA ASN A 220 -11.83 4.85 2.04
C ASN A 220 -12.16 6.35 2.12
N GLN A 221 -12.25 6.87 3.33
CA GLN A 221 -12.60 8.28 3.59
C GLN A 221 -11.37 9.19 3.69
N GLY A 222 -10.19 8.63 3.92
CA GLY A 222 -8.96 9.38 4.12
C GLY A 222 -7.95 9.22 2.98
N GLY A 223 -6.96 10.11 2.97
CA GLY A 223 -5.72 9.92 2.22
C GLY A 223 -4.80 8.89 2.92
N ILE A 224 -3.61 8.71 2.37
CA ILE A 224 -2.55 7.97 3.06
C ILE A 224 -1.92 8.93 4.07
N GLU A 225 -2.03 8.60 5.34
CA GLU A 225 -1.28 9.24 6.40
C GLU A 225 -0.28 8.21 6.95
N LEU A 226 1.01 8.48 6.81
CA LEU A 226 2.07 7.62 7.31
C LEU A 226 2.88 8.40 8.33
N LYS A 227 2.79 7.99 9.59
CA LYS A 227 3.63 8.51 10.66
C LYS A 227 4.83 7.61 10.84
N LEU A 228 6.00 8.14 10.54
CA LEU A 228 7.27 7.46 10.80
C LEU A 228 7.80 7.97 12.15
N PRO A 229 7.87 7.12 13.16
CA PRO A 229 8.42 7.52 14.46
C PRO A 229 9.92 7.82 14.35
N GLY A 230 10.45 8.57 15.32
CA GLY A 230 11.89 8.84 15.41
C GLY A 230 12.70 7.58 15.75
N ASP A 231 14.00 7.64 15.53
CA ASP A 231 14.93 6.51 15.76
C ASP A 231 14.92 5.99 17.21
N ASP A 232 14.49 6.82 18.17
CA ASP A 232 14.44 6.50 19.60
C ASP A 232 13.06 5.97 20.04
N SER A 233 12.08 5.85 19.12
CA SER A 233 10.73 5.38 19.43
C SER A 233 10.66 3.86 19.38
N GLU A 234 10.00 3.26 20.38
CA GLU A 234 9.63 1.85 20.37
C GLU A 234 8.35 1.58 19.58
N ASP A 235 7.62 2.64 19.18
CA ASP A 235 6.37 2.51 18.44
C ASP A 235 6.63 2.25 16.95
N PRO A 236 5.92 1.31 16.32
CA PRO A 236 6.02 1.08 14.89
C PRO A 236 5.38 2.22 14.09
N ALA A 237 5.75 2.34 12.81
CA ALA A 237 5.00 3.17 11.87
C ALA A 237 3.56 2.64 11.72
N VAL A 238 2.59 3.55 11.73
CA VAL A 238 1.17 3.19 11.61
C VAL A 238 0.50 3.95 10.47
N VAL A 239 -0.46 3.29 9.83
CA VAL A 239 -1.34 3.91 8.83
C VAL A 239 -2.77 3.84 9.34
N PRO A 240 -3.37 4.96 9.74
CA PRO A 240 -4.77 5.00 10.13
C PRO A 240 -5.65 4.85 8.89
N ILE A 241 -6.63 3.97 8.97
CA ILE A 241 -7.61 3.68 7.92
C ILE A 241 -9.02 3.90 8.45
N GLU A 242 -9.82 4.62 7.67
CA GLU A 242 -11.25 4.76 7.90
C GLU A 242 -12.02 4.37 6.64
N LEU A 243 -12.83 3.33 6.75
CA LEU A 243 -13.65 2.79 5.67
C LEU A 243 -15.12 3.01 5.99
N LYS A 244 -15.80 3.84 5.19
CA LYS A 244 -17.22 4.15 5.33
C LYS A 244 -18.04 3.30 4.36
N GLY A 245 -18.87 2.44 4.89
CA GLY A 245 -19.80 1.61 4.14
C GLY A 245 -21.06 2.39 3.76
N SER A 246 -21.50 2.19 2.54
CA SER A 246 -22.74 2.70 1.98
C SER A 246 -23.65 1.55 1.57
N VAL A 247 -24.90 1.87 1.29
CA VAL A 247 -25.92 0.90 0.84
C VAL A 247 -25.53 0.32 -0.52
N ASP A 248 -25.37 -0.99 -0.61
CA ASP A 248 -25.22 -1.71 -1.89
C ASP A 248 -26.60 -1.98 -2.49
N SER A 249 -26.94 -1.28 -3.55
CA SER A 249 -28.24 -1.40 -4.22
C SER A 249 -28.46 -2.75 -4.95
N ALA A 250 -27.40 -3.50 -5.20
CA ALA A 250 -27.49 -4.83 -5.83
C ALA A 250 -28.01 -5.92 -4.87
N ARG A 251 -28.02 -5.66 -3.56
CA ARG A 251 -28.47 -6.60 -2.54
C ARG A 251 -29.94 -6.37 -2.16
N THR A 252 -30.55 -7.38 -1.54
CA THR A 252 -31.96 -7.34 -1.07
C THR A 252 -32.14 -6.31 0.05
N ALA A 253 -33.30 -5.68 0.12
CA ALA A 253 -33.63 -4.76 1.20
C ALA A 253 -33.54 -5.48 2.56
N GLY A 254 -32.91 -4.84 3.54
CA GLY A 254 -32.61 -5.43 4.86
C GLY A 254 -31.20 -6.07 4.95
N ASP A 255 -30.51 -6.25 3.79
CA ASP A 255 -29.18 -6.85 3.72
C ASP A 255 -28.27 -6.05 2.76
N ARG A 256 -28.33 -4.72 2.83
CA ARG A 256 -27.63 -3.86 1.87
C ARG A 256 -26.40 -3.15 2.41
N LEU A 257 -26.28 -3.02 3.72
CA LEU A 257 -25.21 -2.24 4.32
C LEU A 257 -24.13 -3.14 4.93
N PHE A 258 -24.50 -3.95 5.88
CA PHE A 258 -23.61 -4.90 6.53
C PHE A 258 -24.40 -6.10 7.09
N GLU A 259 -23.65 -7.15 7.41
CA GLU A 259 -24.12 -8.36 8.10
C GLU A 259 -23.28 -8.59 9.35
N ILE A 260 -23.91 -9.01 10.42
CA ILE A 260 -23.23 -9.52 11.63
C ILE A 260 -23.58 -10.98 11.79
N LEU A 261 -22.56 -11.83 11.82
CA LEU A 261 -22.64 -13.26 12.10
C LEU A 261 -22.05 -13.55 13.48
N ASP A 262 -22.80 -14.20 14.34
CA ASP A 262 -22.32 -14.70 15.64
C ASP A 262 -22.61 -16.20 15.80
N GLU A 263 -21.56 -17.02 15.80
CA GLU A 263 -21.68 -18.47 15.95
C GLU A 263 -22.04 -18.91 17.36
N GLN A 264 -22.10 -17.99 18.33
CA GLN A 264 -22.48 -18.32 19.71
C GLN A 264 -23.99 -18.24 19.94
N GLY A 265 -24.73 -17.59 19.06
CA GLY A 265 -26.17 -17.40 19.18
C GLY A 265 -26.99 -18.63 18.80
N ALA A 266 -26.36 -19.75 18.46
CA ALA A 266 -27.05 -20.98 18.07
C ALA A 266 -27.00 -22.05 19.16
#